data_183c07d7084eba701356da010a211491
#
_entry.id   183c07d7084eba701356da010a211491
#
_cell.length_a   1.000
_cell.length_b   1.000
_cell.length_c   1.000
_cell.angle_alpha   90.00
_cell.angle_beta   90.00
_cell.angle_gamma   90.00
#
_symmetry.space_group_name_H-M   'P 1'
#
loop_
_entity.id
_entity.type
_entity.pdbx_description
1 polymer ?
#
loop_
_entity_poly.entity_id
_entity_poly.type
_entity_poly.pdbx_seq_one_letter_code
_entity_poly.pdbx_strand_id
1 'polypeptide(L)'
;MCGILAIIGKGKEEALVQQLSKRMSHRGPDESDIHVTEKGHILAHERLSIVDLHTGKQPIQGTDSAWMVHNGEIYNHKKLRETTLKHHTFRTTSDSEVIVHLYEEFGYDFCDMLDGIFALVVIDGDDYIVARDPLGVKPLYYGMDERGRLYFASEMKAITDQCKSFSTFPPGHYYTEKTGFVKYYKPEWEAHEKAVEKLDLKALNASLTQAVEKRLMCDVPFGVLLSGGLDSSLIASITSRLLEGSGQELHSFSIGLDASAPDLVAAKKVADFIGTTHHEIHFTVEQGIEILDKLIWHLETYDVTSIRASTPMYFLSKAITEKGIKMVLSGEGADEIFGGYLYFRNAPSVLDFQKETIERVQKLFTADLLRADKSTMAHGLEARVPFLD
;
A
#
# COMPACT_ATOMS: atom_id res chain seq x y z
N MET A 1 2.15 3.96 -6.25
CA MET A 1 2.81 3.96 -4.92
C MET A 1 4.14 4.70 -4.97
N CYS A 2 4.60 5.22 -3.82
CA CYS A 2 5.70 6.18 -3.80
C CYS A 2 6.64 5.90 -2.61
N GLY A 3 7.73 6.65 -2.53
CA GLY A 3 8.54 6.78 -1.34
C GLY A 3 8.34 8.18 -0.76
N ILE A 4 7.97 8.29 0.52
CA ILE A 4 7.88 9.56 1.22
C ILE A 4 8.94 9.67 2.32
N LEU A 5 9.46 10.88 2.51
CA LEU A 5 10.30 11.25 3.65
C LEU A 5 9.87 12.63 4.13
N ALA A 6 9.61 12.74 5.44
CA ALA A 6 9.38 14.02 6.09
C ALA A 6 10.32 14.22 7.27
N ILE A 7 10.84 15.42 7.44
CA ILE A 7 11.67 15.80 8.59
C ILE A 7 11.03 17.03 9.25
N ILE A 8 10.56 16.84 10.47
CA ILE A 8 9.95 17.89 11.29
C ILE A 8 11.00 18.44 12.24
N GLY A 9 11.27 19.73 12.11
CA GLY A 9 12.28 20.42 12.89
C GLY A 9 13.14 21.33 12.02
N LYS A 10 13.86 22.26 12.65
CA LYS A 10 14.66 23.24 11.91
C LYS A 10 15.93 22.61 11.35
N GLY A 11 16.10 22.68 10.04
CA GLY A 11 17.33 22.26 9.35
C GLY A 11 17.19 22.50 7.85
N LYS A 12 18.23 23.03 7.21
CA LYS A 12 18.26 23.23 5.74
C LYS A 12 19.27 22.26 5.08
N GLU A 13 19.28 21.02 5.53
CA GLU A 13 20.23 20.01 5.03
C GLU A 13 19.66 19.31 3.77
N GLU A 14 19.34 20.09 2.74
CA GLU A 14 18.71 19.58 1.51
C GLU A 14 19.53 18.45 0.85
N ALA A 15 20.86 18.56 0.84
CA ALA A 15 21.71 17.50 0.29
C ALA A 15 21.59 16.17 1.06
N LEU A 16 21.46 16.23 2.39
CA LEU A 16 21.21 15.04 3.21
C LEU A 16 19.85 14.43 2.87
N VAL A 17 18.80 15.27 2.80
CA VAL A 17 17.45 14.80 2.48
C VAL A 17 17.41 14.14 1.12
N GLN A 18 18.08 14.73 0.12
CA GLN A 18 18.19 14.13 -1.21
C GLN A 18 18.87 12.75 -1.16
N GLN A 19 19.93 12.61 -0.37
CA GLN A 19 20.62 11.32 -0.19
C GLN A 19 19.70 10.29 0.48
N LEU A 20 18.94 10.68 1.52
CA LEU A 20 18.04 9.80 2.25
C LEU A 20 16.84 9.39 1.38
N SER A 21 16.23 10.34 0.66
CA SER A 21 15.11 10.08 -0.26
C SER A 21 15.51 9.11 -1.37
N LYS A 22 16.69 9.28 -1.97
CA LYS A 22 17.21 8.39 -3.02
C LYS A 22 17.36 6.93 -2.59
N ARG A 23 17.46 6.63 -1.29
CA ARG A 23 17.43 5.24 -0.81
C ARG A 23 16.09 4.54 -1.09
N MET A 24 15.05 5.31 -1.38
CA MET A 24 13.71 4.84 -1.72
C MET A 24 13.34 5.05 -3.20
N SER A 25 14.27 5.46 -4.06
CA SER A 25 14.01 5.72 -5.48
C SER A 25 13.47 4.51 -6.25
N HIS A 26 13.75 3.29 -5.80
CA HIS A 26 13.19 2.07 -6.37
C HIS A 26 11.67 1.99 -6.20
N ARG A 27 11.08 2.67 -5.20
CA ARG A 27 9.64 2.74 -4.98
C ARG A 27 8.96 3.68 -5.99
N GLY A 28 9.65 4.74 -6.36
CA GLY A 28 9.12 5.75 -7.25
C GLY A 28 10.19 6.26 -8.22
N PRO A 29 10.44 5.52 -9.31
CA PRO A 29 11.54 5.84 -10.22
C PRO A 29 11.19 6.94 -11.24
N ASP A 30 9.93 7.40 -11.31
CA ASP A 30 9.49 8.30 -12.37
C ASP A 30 9.87 9.76 -12.11
N GLU A 31 9.71 10.24 -10.88
CA GLU A 31 9.99 11.64 -10.49
C GLU A 31 10.46 11.72 -9.04
N SER A 32 11.25 12.75 -8.74
CA SER A 32 11.71 13.05 -7.36
C SER A 32 11.58 14.54 -7.10
N ASP A 33 11.07 14.94 -5.93
CA ASP A 33 11.02 16.34 -5.53
C ASP A 33 11.14 16.52 -4.01
N ILE A 34 11.61 17.71 -3.62
CA ILE A 34 11.83 18.11 -2.23
C ILE A 34 11.25 19.51 -2.03
N HIS A 35 10.45 19.68 -0.98
CA HIS A 35 9.99 20.98 -0.53
C HIS A 35 10.51 21.28 0.88
N VAL A 36 11.08 22.47 1.06
CA VAL A 36 11.51 22.99 2.36
C VAL A 36 10.57 24.13 2.75
N THR A 37 9.83 23.95 3.83
CA THR A 37 8.90 24.98 4.32
C THR A 37 9.66 26.19 4.88
N GLU A 38 8.97 27.32 5.03
CA GLU A 38 9.55 28.54 5.64
C GLU A 38 10.06 28.29 7.08
N LYS A 39 9.44 27.36 7.80
CA LYS A 39 9.82 26.95 9.16
C LYS A 39 11.02 25.99 9.20
N GLY A 40 11.44 25.48 8.04
CA GLY A 40 12.56 24.56 7.89
C GLY A 40 12.18 23.09 8.03
N HIS A 41 10.89 22.75 8.01
CA HIS A 41 10.44 21.37 7.83
C HIS A 41 10.64 20.95 6.39
N ILE A 42 10.82 19.65 6.16
CA ILE A 42 11.17 19.14 4.83
C ILE A 42 10.22 17.99 4.46
N LEU A 43 9.71 18.04 3.25
CA LEU A 43 8.95 16.97 2.60
C LEU A 43 9.71 16.53 1.35
N ALA A 44 9.92 15.22 1.16
CA ALA A 44 10.52 14.63 -0.03
C ALA A 44 9.66 13.48 -0.55
N HIS A 45 9.63 13.33 -1.85
CA HIS A 45 8.78 12.37 -2.53
C HIS A 45 9.51 11.72 -3.72
N GLU A 46 9.49 10.39 -3.76
CA GLU A 46 9.93 9.57 -4.91
C GLU A 46 8.66 8.97 -5.53
N ARG A 47 8.32 9.40 -6.75
CA ARG A 47 7.02 9.14 -7.38
C ARG A 47 7.02 7.93 -8.29
N LEU A 48 6.03 7.04 -8.12
CA LEU A 48 5.55 6.10 -9.13
C LEU A 48 4.23 6.65 -9.69
N SER A 49 4.23 7.09 -10.93
CA SER A 49 3.08 7.71 -11.58
C SER A 49 2.09 6.64 -12.03
N ILE A 50 0.95 6.55 -11.33
CA ILE A 50 -0.16 5.60 -11.61
C ILE A 50 -1.44 6.37 -11.88
N VAL A 51 -1.78 7.36 -11.06
CA VAL A 51 -2.91 8.27 -11.22
C VAL A 51 -2.37 9.67 -11.51
N ASP A 52 -2.99 10.37 -12.47
CA ASP A 52 -2.59 11.71 -12.92
C ASP A 52 -1.12 11.77 -13.36
N LEU A 53 -0.82 11.25 -14.52
CA LEU A 53 0.56 11.13 -15.02
C LEU A 53 1.25 12.50 -15.25
N HIS A 54 0.50 13.60 -15.35
CA HIS A 54 1.01 14.90 -15.78
C HIS A 54 1.09 15.93 -14.67
N THR A 55 0.10 16.01 -13.78
CA THR A 55 -0.02 17.08 -12.77
C THR A 55 0.11 16.60 -11.34
N GLY A 56 0.06 15.28 -11.08
CA GLY A 56 0.08 14.67 -9.75
C GLY A 56 1.45 14.65 -9.05
N LYS A 57 2.37 15.54 -9.42
CA LYS A 57 3.68 15.66 -8.75
C LYS A 57 3.52 16.11 -7.30
N GLN A 58 4.29 15.49 -6.40
CA GLN A 58 4.33 15.82 -4.98
C GLN A 58 5.72 16.32 -4.58
N PRO A 59 5.84 17.15 -3.52
CA PRO A 59 4.82 17.59 -2.54
C PRO A 59 3.74 18.49 -3.16
N ILE A 60 2.47 18.35 -2.70
CA ILE A 60 1.32 19.15 -3.16
C ILE A 60 1.03 20.25 -2.14
N GLN A 61 0.86 21.48 -2.65
CA GLN A 61 0.42 22.62 -1.85
C GLN A 61 -1.11 22.73 -1.86
N GLY A 62 -1.71 23.01 -0.71
CA GLY A 62 -3.11 23.34 -0.56
C GLY A 62 -3.45 24.75 -1.03
N THR A 63 -4.59 25.26 -0.62
CA THR A 63 -5.04 26.60 -0.92
C THR A 63 -4.16 27.65 -0.23
N ASP A 64 -3.79 27.39 1.02
CA ASP A 64 -3.02 28.29 1.87
C ASP A 64 -1.57 27.84 2.04
N SER A 65 -1.11 27.67 3.29
CA SER A 65 0.28 27.36 3.63
C SER A 65 0.58 25.86 3.76
N ALA A 66 -0.46 25.03 3.75
CA ALA A 66 -0.31 23.59 3.94
C ALA A 66 0.38 22.90 2.74
N TRP A 67 1.28 21.98 3.05
CA TRP A 67 1.98 21.12 2.07
C TRP A 67 1.86 19.66 2.48
N MET A 68 1.74 18.76 1.53
CA MET A 68 1.59 17.34 1.82
C MET A 68 2.45 16.43 0.93
N VAL A 69 2.77 15.24 1.47
CA VAL A 69 3.23 14.08 0.72
C VAL A 69 2.40 12.85 1.09
N HIS A 70 2.18 12.00 0.10
CA HIS A 70 1.34 10.82 0.21
C HIS A 70 1.96 9.63 -0.54
N ASN A 71 1.94 8.48 0.08
CA ASN A 71 2.25 7.19 -0.53
C ASN A 71 1.02 6.30 -0.42
N GLY A 72 0.31 6.09 -1.50
CA GLY A 72 -0.89 5.28 -1.52
C GLY A 72 -1.89 5.70 -2.58
N GLU A 73 -3.16 5.39 -2.36
CA GLU A 73 -4.30 5.68 -3.23
C GLU A 73 -5.53 6.04 -2.39
N ILE A 74 -6.24 7.09 -2.76
CA ILE A 74 -7.50 7.53 -2.14
C ILE A 74 -8.65 7.22 -3.11
N TYR A 75 -9.30 6.10 -2.90
CA TYR A 75 -10.30 5.57 -3.83
C TYR A 75 -11.57 6.41 -3.94
N ASN A 76 -11.97 7.10 -2.87
CA ASN A 76 -13.16 7.95 -2.85
C ASN A 76 -12.90 9.41 -3.25
N HIS A 77 -11.73 9.75 -3.80
CA HIS A 77 -11.33 11.12 -4.11
C HIS A 77 -12.33 11.85 -5.02
N LYS A 78 -12.90 11.18 -6.03
CA LYS A 78 -13.90 11.79 -6.93
C LYS A 78 -15.15 12.23 -6.16
N LYS A 79 -15.67 11.35 -5.30
CA LYS A 79 -16.82 11.66 -4.44
C LYS A 79 -16.52 12.84 -3.50
N LEU A 80 -15.34 12.85 -2.89
CA LEU A 80 -14.92 13.96 -2.01
C LEU A 80 -14.86 15.30 -2.77
N ARG A 81 -14.29 15.31 -3.98
CA ARG A 81 -14.25 16.51 -4.85
C ARG A 81 -15.64 17.02 -5.21
N GLU A 82 -16.55 16.13 -5.55
CA GLU A 82 -17.91 16.49 -6.00
C GLU A 82 -18.86 16.90 -4.87
N THR A 83 -18.58 16.47 -3.64
CA THR A 83 -19.46 16.69 -2.48
C THR A 83 -18.82 17.59 -1.44
N THR A 84 -17.96 17.06 -0.60
CA THR A 84 -17.37 17.70 0.57
C THR A 84 -16.49 18.90 0.18
N LEU A 85 -15.67 18.74 -0.85
CA LEU A 85 -14.67 19.71 -1.30
C LEU A 85 -15.09 20.48 -2.57
N LYS A 86 -16.38 20.49 -2.90
CA LYS A 86 -16.90 21.09 -4.16
C LYS A 86 -16.59 22.58 -4.34
N HIS A 87 -16.24 23.27 -3.28
CA HIS A 87 -15.91 24.70 -3.28
C HIS A 87 -14.39 24.96 -3.37
N HIS A 88 -13.55 23.94 -3.27
CA HIS A 88 -12.12 24.06 -3.51
C HIS A 88 -11.78 24.04 -5.00
N THR A 89 -10.71 24.74 -5.33
CA THR A 89 -10.13 24.72 -6.68
C THR A 89 -8.95 23.76 -6.70
N PHE A 90 -9.11 22.65 -7.40
CA PHE A 90 -8.07 21.64 -7.55
C PHE A 90 -7.09 22.03 -8.68
N ARG A 91 -5.80 21.83 -8.44
CA ARG A 91 -4.72 22.09 -9.41
C ARG A 91 -4.33 20.85 -10.19
N THR A 92 -4.64 19.67 -9.65
CA THR A 92 -4.30 18.37 -10.21
C THR A 92 -5.55 17.51 -10.40
N THR A 93 -5.43 16.43 -11.15
CA THR A 93 -6.46 15.38 -11.20
C THR A 93 -6.11 14.21 -10.30
N SER A 94 -4.97 14.29 -9.55
CA SER A 94 -4.51 13.28 -8.61
C SER A 94 -5.51 13.06 -7.47
N ASP A 95 -5.66 11.82 -7.07
CA ASP A 95 -6.40 11.42 -5.88
C ASP A 95 -5.81 12.01 -4.59
N SER A 96 -4.50 12.24 -4.58
CA SER A 96 -3.76 12.72 -3.40
C SER A 96 -4.17 14.15 -2.97
N GLU A 97 -4.52 15.04 -3.89
CA GLU A 97 -4.78 16.45 -3.57
C GLU A 97 -5.96 16.67 -2.63
N VAL A 98 -6.93 15.74 -2.58
CA VAL A 98 -8.05 15.83 -1.61
C VAL A 98 -7.58 15.84 -0.16
N ILE A 99 -6.41 15.25 0.13
CA ILE A 99 -5.86 15.15 1.48
C ILE A 99 -5.59 16.53 2.07
N VAL A 100 -4.88 17.39 1.32
CA VAL A 100 -4.53 18.72 1.84
C VAL A 100 -5.77 19.59 2.01
N HIS A 101 -6.76 19.51 1.11
CA HIS A 101 -8.00 20.26 1.23
C HIS A 101 -8.90 19.74 2.35
N LEU A 102 -8.94 18.45 2.61
CA LEU A 102 -9.62 17.90 3.79
C LEU A 102 -8.97 18.37 5.09
N TYR A 103 -7.63 18.42 5.14
CA TYR A 103 -6.93 18.98 6.29
C TYR A 103 -7.29 20.47 6.51
N GLU A 104 -7.33 21.28 5.46
CA GLU A 104 -7.71 22.69 5.52
C GLU A 104 -9.14 22.90 6.08
N GLU A 105 -10.08 22.00 5.75
CA GLU A 105 -11.48 22.08 6.20
C GLU A 105 -11.73 21.49 7.60
N PHE A 106 -11.11 20.33 7.89
CA PHE A 106 -11.47 19.50 9.05
C PHE A 106 -10.34 19.35 10.07
N GLY A 107 -9.18 19.96 9.83
CA GLY A 107 -8.02 19.81 10.71
C GLY A 107 -7.58 18.34 10.82
N TYR A 108 -7.45 17.83 12.05
CA TYR A 108 -6.97 16.45 12.27
C TYR A 108 -8.05 15.37 12.10
N ASP A 109 -9.32 15.74 12.00
CA ASP A 109 -10.46 14.81 11.99
C ASP A 109 -10.75 14.23 10.59
N PHE A 110 -9.97 14.60 9.56
CA PHE A 110 -10.22 14.17 8.19
C PHE A 110 -9.88 12.69 7.90
N CYS A 111 -9.05 12.05 8.74
CA CYS A 111 -8.54 10.70 8.45
C CYS A 111 -9.64 9.65 8.25
N ASP A 112 -10.75 9.74 9.00
CA ASP A 112 -11.91 8.84 8.87
C ASP A 112 -12.71 9.04 7.57
N MET A 113 -12.47 10.14 6.85
CA MET A 113 -13.15 10.46 5.60
C MET A 113 -12.48 9.80 4.39
N LEU A 114 -11.26 9.29 4.56
CA LEU A 114 -10.48 8.68 3.50
C LEU A 114 -10.82 7.19 3.34
N ASP A 115 -11.29 6.80 2.16
CA ASP A 115 -11.36 5.41 1.72
C ASP A 115 -10.15 5.13 0.83
N GLY A 116 -9.15 4.44 1.39
CA GLY A 116 -7.87 4.26 0.69
C GLY A 116 -6.83 3.46 1.45
N ILE A 117 -5.71 3.28 0.80
CA ILE A 117 -4.48 2.72 1.35
C ILE A 117 -3.43 3.84 1.36
N PHE A 118 -2.90 4.22 2.52
CA PHE A 118 -2.08 5.41 2.59
C PHE A 118 -1.08 5.47 3.74
N ALA A 119 0.00 6.18 3.48
CA ALA A 119 0.85 6.83 4.47
C ALA A 119 1.01 8.29 4.02
N LEU A 120 0.74 9.25 4.89
CA LEU A 120 0.73 10.66 4.52
C LEU A 120 1.34 11.54 5.59
N VAL A 121 1.83 12.71 5.17
CA VAL A 121 2.26 13.80 6.03
C VAL A 121 1.72 15.10 5.46
N VAL A 122 1.07 15.88 6.29
CA VAL A 122 0.66 17.27 6.00
C VAL A 122 1.38 18.19 6.96
N ILE A 123 1.95 19.29 6.48
CA ILE A 123 2.63 20.32 7.27
C ILE A 123 1.98 21.67 6.96
N ASP A 124 1.62 22.41 8.00
CA ASP A 124 1.05 23.74 7.91
C ASP A 124 1.68 24.68 8.95
N GLY A 125 2.65 25.48 8.52
CA GLY A 125 3.45 26.31 9.41
C GLY A 125 4.27 25.50 10.42
N ASP A 126 3.93 25.61 11.70
CA ASP A 126 4.53 24.80 12.78
C ASP A 126 3.67 23.55 13.12
N ASP A 127 2.42 23.49 12.61
CA ASP A 127 1.53 22.34 12.80
C ASP A 127 1.79 21.25 11.74
N TYR A 128 1.56 20.01 12.13
CA TYR A 128 1.63 18.88 11.20
C TYR A 128 0.78 17.70 11.67
N ILE A 129 0.39 16.88 10.71
CA ILE A 129 -0.23 15.57 10.94
C ILE A 129 0.46 14.52 10.08
N VAL A 130 0.68 13.36 10.68
CA VAL A 130 1.15 12.14 10.02
C VAL A 130 0.10 11.08 10.22
N ALA A 131 -0.31 10.38 9.17
CA ALA A 131 -1.32 9.33 9.29
C ALA A 131 -0.97 8.10 8.46
N ARG A 132 -1.46 6.94 8.90
CA ARG A 132 -1.32 5.66 8.23
C ARG A 132 -2.67 4.98 8.10
N ASP A 133 -2.90 4.31 6.97
CA ASP A 133 -4.14 3.61 6.67
C ASP A 133 -4.56 2.59 7.76
N PRO A 134 -5.85 2.20 7.80
CA PRO A 134 -6.43 1.35 8.85
C PRO A 134 -5.68 0.06 9.15
N LEU A 135 -5.18 -0.63 8.12
CA LEU A 135 -4.51 -1.93 8.24
C LEU A 135 -2.99 -1.86 8.06
N GLY A 136 -2.45 -0.67 7.72
CA GLY A 136 -1.03 -0.48 7.47
C GLY A 136 -0.56 -1.14 6.18
N VAL A 137 -1.41 -1.12 5.14
CA VAL A 137 -1.06 -1.61 3.80
C VAL A 137 0.16 -0.86 3.27
N LYS A 138 0.22 0.46 3.51
CA LYS A 138 1.41 1.24 3.19
C LYS A 138 2.37 1.28 4.36
N PRO A 139 3.66 0.97 4.12
CA PRO A 139 4.67 1.05 5.18
C PRO A 139 4.91 2.51 5.57
N LEU A 140 5.07 2.72 6.88
CA LEU A 140 5.49 3.99 7.44
C LEU A 140 6.28 3.74 8.72
N TYR A 141 7.43 4.40 8.82
CA TYR A 141 8.32 4.38 9.98
C TYR A 141 8.54 5.78 10.49
N TYR A 142 8.85 5.90 11.77
CA TYR A 142 9.18 7.16 12.40
C TYR A 142 10.40 7.01 13.30
N GLY A 143 11.11 8.09 13.51
CA GLY A 143 12.25 8.12 14.41
C GLY A 143 12.59 9.54 14.85
N MET A 144 13.50 9.64 15.81
CA MET A 144 13.99 10.91 16.34
C MET A 144 15.52 10.94 16.33
N ASP A 145 16.09 12.05 15.87
CA ASP A 145 17.53 12.28 15.92
C ASP A 145 18.00 12.84 17.27
N GLU A 146 19.30 13.05 17.40
CA GLU A 146 19.90 13.60 18.63
C GLU A 146 19.49 15.06 18.92
N ARG A 147 19.02 15.79 17.91
CA ARG A 147 18.57 17.19 18.02
C ARG A 147 17.06 17.29 18.31
N GLY A 148 16.36 16.16 18.46
CA GLY A 148 14.92 16.10 18.67
C GLY A 148 14.07 16.30 17.40
N ARG A 149 14.67 16.26 16.19
CA ARG A 149 13.90 16.30 14.95
C ARG A 149 13.23 14.95 14.71
N LEU A 150 11.99 15.00 14.26
CA LEU A 150 11.22 13.81 13.91
C LEU A 150 11.39 13.49 12.42
N TYR A 151 11.57 12.22 12.14
CA TYR A 151 11.68 11.67 10.80
C TYR A 151 10.52 10.70 10.56
N PHE A 152 9.90 10.80 9.38
CA PHE A 152 8.87 9.87 8.93
C PHE A 152 9.23 9.41 7.52
N ALA A 153 9.25 8.10 7.28
CA ALA A 153 9.64 7.55 5.97
C ALA A 153 8.90 6.26 5.63
N SER A 154 8.73 6.02 4.34
CA SER A 154 8.17 4.75 3.83
C SER A 154 9.04 3.54 4.14
N GLU A 155 10.35 3.70 4.29
CA GLU A 155 11.29 2.61 4.58
C GLU A 155 12.30 3.01 5.66
N MET A 156 12.67 2.03 6.51
CA MET A 156 13.60 2.24 7.64
C MET A 156 14.98 2.71 7.17
N LYS A 157 15.48 2.17 6.05
CA LYS A 157 16.81 2.51 5.50
C LYS A 157 16.97 3.99 5.21
N ALA A 158 15.88 4.72 5.04
CA ALA A 158 15.93 6.17 4.84
C ALA A 158 16.23 6.96 6.13
N ILE A 159 16.00 6.37 7.32
CA ILE A 159 16.09 7.10 8.59
C ILE A 159 17.04 6.49 9.63
N THR A 160 17.41 5.21 9.50
CA THR A 160 18.16 4.48 10.54
C THR A 160 19.51 5.11 10.90
N ASP A 161 20.25 5.69 9.95
CA ASP A 161 21.55 6.31 10.20
C ASP A 161 21.43 7.69 10.87
N GLN A 162 20.24 8.28 10.85
CA GLN A 162 19.99 9.62 11.37
C GLN A 162 19.29 9.59 12.72
N CYS A 163 18.50 8.55 12.99
CA CYS A 163 17.67 8.48 14.17
C CYS A 163 18.33 7.66 15.29
N LYS A 164 18.29 8.20 16.49
CA LYS A 164 18.73 7.52 17.72
C LYS A 164 17.78 6.40 18.12
N SER A 165 16.51 6.59 17.81
CA SER A 165 15.44 5.59 17.99
C SER A 165 14.50 5.67 16.80
N PHE A 166 14.00 4.53 16.37
CA PHE A 166 13.01 4.44 15.29
C PHE A 166 12.06 3.26 15.54
N SER A 167 10.87 3.34 14.98
CA SER A 167 9.85 2.30 15.10
C SER A 167 8.89 2.35 13.91
N THR A 168 8.07 1.30 13.79
CA THR A 168 6.96 1.27 12.83
C THR A 168 5.84 2.19 13.32
N PHE A 169 5.30 3.01 12.43
CA PHE A 169 4.12 3.83 12.70
C PHE A 169 2.88 2.92 12.79
N PRO A 170 2.07 3.01 13.85
CA PRO A 170 0.94 2.10 14.06
C PRO A 170 -0.15 2.31 12.99
N PRO A 171 -0.75 1.22 12.43
CA PRO A 171 -1.90 1.29 11.53
C PRO A 171 -3.11 1.94 12.19
N GLY A 172 -3.96 2.62 11.38
CA GLY A 172 -5.19 3.24 11.85
C GLY A 172 -4.98 4.38 12.86
N HIS A 173 -3.78 4.96 12.88
CA HIS A 173 -3.45 6.09 13.75
C HIS A 173 -3.02 7.30 12.95
N TYR A 174 -3.23 8.46 13.55
CA TYR A 174 -2.51 9.67 13.21
C TYR A 174 -1.64 10.13 14.38
N TYR A 175 -0.65 10.97 14.09
CA TYR A 175 0.23 11.61 15.07
C TYR A 175 0.31 13.11 14.80
N THR A 176 0.22 13.90 15.87
CA THR A 176 0.53 15.32 15.89
C THR A 176 1.39 15.65 17.11
N GLU A 177 2.09 16.77 17.11
CA GLU A 177 2.85 17.20 18.31
C GLU A 177 1.92 17.43 19.51
N LYS A 178 0.70 17.94 19.27
CA LYS A 178 -0.25 18.30 20.33
C LYS A 178 -0.92 17.10 20.99
N THR A 179 -1.23 16.05 20.22
CA THR A 179 -2.03 14.92 20.71
C THR A 179 -1.23 13.63 20.91
N GLY A 180 0.00 13.55 20.34
CA GLY A 180 0.68 12.29 20.21
C GLY A 180 -0.05 11.36 19.24
N PHE A 181 0.08 10.04 19.44
CA PHE A 181 -0.64 9.05 18.66
C PHE A 181 -2.12 8.97 19.05
N VAL A 182 -3.00 9.04 18.05
CA VAL A 182 -4.45 8.89 18.20
C VAL A 182 -4.94 7.79 17.27
N LYS A 183 -5.62 6.77 17.80
CA LYS A 183 -6.28 5.72 17.00
C LYS A 183 -7.57 6.32 16.44
N TYR A 184 -7.62 6.61 15.14
CA TYR A 184 -8.81 7.10 14.45
C TYR A 184 -9.70 5.97 13.97
N TYR A 185 -9.14 4.86 13.49
CA TYR A 185 -9.90 3.72 12.97
C TYR A 185 -10.33 2.77 14.09
N LYS A 186 -11.64 2.62 14.28
CA LYS A 186 -12.25 1.77 15.31
C LYS A 186 -13.36 0.91 14.68
N PRO A 187 -13.00 -0.16 13.97
CA PRO A 187 -13.98 -0.95 13.22
C PRO A 187 -14.87 -1.78 14.12
N GLU A 188 -16.12 -1.94 13.70
CA GLU A 188 -17.12 -2.74 14.44
C GLU A 188 -16.80 -4.25 14.44
N TRP A 189 -16.05 -4.76 13.45
CA TRP A 189 -15.68 -6.17 13.38
C TRP A 189 -14.70 -6.62 14.49
N GLU A 190 -14.06 -5.70 15.20
CA GLU A 190 -13.31 -6.03 16.43
C GLU A 190 -14.23 -6.45 17.58
N ALA A 191 -15.54 -6.18 17.51
CA ALA A 191 -16.51 -6.58 18.54
C ALA A 191 -16.90 -8.05 18.39
N HIS A 192 -16.50 -8.88 19.35
CA HIS A 192 -16.72 -10.34 19.31
C HIS A 192 -18.20 -10.75 19.29
N GLU A 193 -19.09 -9.90 19.82
CA GLU A 193 -20.54 -10.14 19.87
C GLU A 193 -21.16 -10.24 18.45
N LYS A 194 -20.51 -9.64 17.48
CA LYS A 194 -20.95 -9.67 16.06
C LYS A 194 -20.57 -10.95 15.31
N ALA A 195 -19.72 -11.81 15.89
CA ALA A 195 -19.27 -13.06 15.27
C ALA A 195 -20.39 -14.06 14.97
N VAL A 196 -21.59 -13.83 15.47
CA VAL A 196 -22.78 -14.72 15.30
C VAL A 196 -23.81 -14.18 14.32
N GLU A 197 -23.53 -13.09 13.63
CA GLU A 197 -24.42 -12.55 12.61
C GLU A 197 -24.59 -13.52 11.43
N LYS A 198 -25.82 -13.55 10.85
CA LYS A 198 -26.10 -14.42 9.73
C LYS A 198 -25.34 -13.98 8.49
N LEU A 199 -24.63 -14.91 7.86
CA LEU A 199 -23.93 -14.69 6.61
C LEU A 199 -24.90 -14.29 5.46
N ASP A 200 -24.65 -13.14 4.83
CA ASP A 200 -25.29 -12.71 3.58
C ASP A 200 -24.29 -12.83 2.41
N LEU A 201 -24.44 -13.92 1.65
CA LEU A 201 -23.57 -14.19 0.49
C LEU A 201 -23.72 -13.16 -0.64
N LYS A 202 -24.90 -12.52 -0.77
CA LYS A 202 -25.10 -11.49 -1.80
C LYS A 202 -24.39 -10.20 -1.42
N ALA A 203 -24.50 -9.79 -0.15
CA ALA A 203 -23.79 -8.64 0.36
C ALA A 203 -22.27 -8.85 0.26
N LEU A 204 -21.75 -10.03 0.66
CA LEU A 204 -20.33 -10.37 0.55
C LEU A 204 -19.84 -10.30 -0.90
N ASN A 205 -20.59 -10.87 -1.85
CA ASN A 205 -20.25 -10.80 -3.28
C ASN A 205 -20.22 -9.36 -3.79
N ALA A 206 -21.23 -8.56 -3.42
CA ALA A 206 -21.29 -7.16 -3.81
C ALA A 206 -20.13 -6.34 -3.24
N SER A 207 -19.79 -6.53 -1.95
CA SER A 207 -18.68 -5.84 -1.29
C SER A 207 -17.34 -6.18 -1.93
N LEU A 208 -17.06 -7.47 -2.18
CA LEU A 208 -15.80 -7.86 -2.85
C LEU A 208 -15.72 -7.32 -4.29
N THR A 209 -16.86 -7.33 -5.02
CA THR A 209 -16.90 -6.77 -6.38
C THR A 209 -16.60 -5.26 -6.34
N GLN A 210 -17.20 -4.52 -5.42
CA GLN A 210 -16.96 -3.09 -5.24
C GLN A 210 -15.49 -2.82 -4.80
N ALA A 211 -14.95 -3.65 -3.92
CA ALA A 211 -13.55 -3.55 -3.49
C ALA A 211 -12.56 -3.72 -4.65
N VAL A 212 -12.85 -4.63 -5.59
CA VAL A 212 -12.07 -4.76 -6.83
C VAL A 212 -12.27 -3.53 -7.72
N GLU A 213 -13.53 -3.14 -7.98
CA GLU A 213 -13.89 -2.06 -8.90
C GLU A 213 -13.18 -0.74 -8.55
N LYS A 214 -13.23 -0.31 -7.28
CA LYS A 214 -12.58 0.93 -6.87
C LYS A 214 -11.05 0.88 -6.99
N ARG A 215 -10.45 -0.32 -6.91
CA ARG A 215 -9.01 -0.53 -7.08
C ARG A 215 -8.55 -0.62 -8.54
N LEU A 216 -9.47 -0.55 -9.50
CA LEU A 216 -9.12 -0.41 -10.93
C LEU A 216 -8.77 1.05 -11.30
N MET A 217 -8.90 2.00 -10.38
CA MET A 217 -8.54 3.40 -10.56
C MET A 217 -7.05 3.54 -10.90
N CYS A 218 -6.72 3.73 -12.17
CA CYS A 218 -5.35 3.98 -12.65
C CYS A 218 -5.38 4.53 -14.08
N ASP A 219 -4.31 5.25 -14.46
CA ASP A 219 -4.10 5.80 -15.80
C ASP A 219 -2.99 5.04 -16.56
N VAL A 220 -2.60 3.86 -16.05
CA VAL A 220 -1.52 3.03 -16.60
C VAL A 220 -2.00 1.59 -16.81
N PRO A 221 -1.32 0.79 -17.66
CA PRO A 221 -1.60 -0.63 -17.78
C PRO A 221 -1.44 -1.36 -16.42
N PHE A 222 -2.35 -2.29 -16.15
CA PHE A 222 -2.34 -3.09 -14.94
C PHE A 222 -2.59 -4.57 -15.21
N GLY A 223 -2.39 -5.40 -14.19
CA GLY A 223 -2.63 -6.83 -14.27
C GLY A 223 -3.09 -7.44 -12.96
N VAL A 224 -3.13 -8.76 -12.90
CA VAL A 224 -3.49 -9.54 -11.71
C VAL A 224 -2.42 -10.59 -11.41
N LEU A 225 -2.11 -10.79 -10.14
CA LEU A 225 -1.33 -11.92 -9.69
C LEU A 225 -2.22 -13.16 -9.64
N LEU A 226 -1.82 -14.24 -10.27
CA LEU A 226 -2.65 -15.44 -10.42
C LEU A 226 -1.85 -16.70 -10.06
N SER A 227 -2.13 -17.29 -8.90
CA SER A 227 -1.57 -18.56 -8.47
C SER A 227 -2.44 -19.79 -8.84
N GLY A 228 -3.68 -19.54 -9.30
CA GLY A 228 -4.67 -20.60 -9.52
C GLY A 228 -5.39 -21.07 -8.24
N GLY A 229 -5.04 -20.50 -7.06
CA GLY A 229 -5.80 -20.64 -5.82
C GLY A 229 -7.13 -19.88 -5.88
N LEU A 230 -8.03 -20.14 -4.92
CA LEU A 230 -9.38 -19.57 -4.90
C LEU A 230 -9.33 -18.03 -4.92
N ASP A 231 -8.54 -17.45 -4.05
CA ASP A 231 -8.53 -16.00 -3.79
C ASP A 231 -8.03 -15.21 -5.00
N SER A 232 -6.87 -15.58 -5.54
CA SER A 232 -6.32 -14.95 -6.75
C SER A 232 -7.22 -15.15 -7.97
N SER A 233 -7.89 -16.32 -8.07
CA SER A 233 -8.83 -16.62 -9.16
C SER A 233 -10.11 -15.79 -9.05
N LEU A 234 -10.63 -15.54 -7.84
CA LEU A 234 -11.78 -14.66 -7.61
C LEU A 234 -11.46 -13.23 -8.03
N ILE A 235 -10.32 -12.67 -7.59
CA ILE A 235 -9.89 -11.33 -7.98
C ILE A 235 -9.75 -11.24 -9.51
N ALA A 236 -9.06 -12.18 -10.14
CA ALA A 236 -8.88 -12.20 -11.59
C ALA A 236 -10.23 -12.31 -12.35
N SER A 237 -11.15 -13.16 -11.88
CA SER A 237 -12.46 -13.35 -12.49
C SER A 237 -13.35 -12.11 -12.34
N ILE A 238 -13.36 -11.46 -11.17
CA ILE A 238 -14.13 -10.22 -10.96
C ILE A 238 -13.56 -9.11 -11.85
N THR A 239 -12.22 -8.96 -11.87
CA THR A 239 -11.54 -7.98 -12.71
C THR A 239 -11.88 -8.17 -14.19
N SER A 240 -11.78 -9.40 -14.70
CA SER A 240 -12.13 -9.71 -16.10
C SER A 240 -13.56 -9.32 -16.43
N ARG A 241 -14.55 -9.62 -15.57
CA ARG A 241 -15.94 -9.23 -15.77
C ARG A 241 -16.16 -7.72 -15.75
N LEU A 242 -15.47 -7.00 -14.86
CA LEU A 242 -15.55 -5.54 -14.82
C LEU A 242 -14.95 -4.86 -16.06
N LEU A 243 -14.03 -5.53 -16.74
CA LEU A 243 -13.42 -5.07 -17.99
C LEU A 243 -14.21 -5.49 -19.26
N GLU A 244 -15.26 -6.30 -19.15
CA GLU A 244 -16.07 -6.71 -20.29
C GLU A 244 -16.61 -5.48 -21.05
N GLY A 245 -16.37 -5.45 -22.35
CA GLY A 245 -16.79 -4.35 -23.20
C GLY A 245 -15.93 -3.08 -23.16
N SER A 246 -14.93 -2.99 -22.30
CA SER A 246 -14.01 -1.84 -22.24
C SER A 246 -12.96 -1.84 -23.36
N GLY A 247 -12.71 -3.00 -23.97
CA GLY A 247 -11.63 -3.20 -24.95
C GLY A 247 -10.25 -3.31 -24.32
N GLN A 248 -10.14 -3.30 -22.98
CA GLN A 248 -8.87 -3.50 -22.27
C GLN A 248 -8.57 -5.00 -22.15
N GLU A 249 -7.31 -5.36 -22.42
CA GLU A 249 -6.79 -6.71 -22.24
C GLU A 249 -6.32 -6.87 -20.78
N LEU A 250 -6.77 -7.93 -20.11
CA LEU A 250 -6.33 -8.24 -18.75
C LEU A 250 -5.10 -9.15 -18.80
N HIS A 251 -3.99 -8.67 -18.27
CA HIS A 251 -2.77 -9.45 -18.08
C HIS A 251 -2.80 -10.19 -16.73
N SER A 252 -2.45 -11.48 -16.72
CA SER A 252 -2.28 -12.26 -15.50
C SER A 252 -0.86 -12.82 -15.40
N PHE A 253 -0.35 -12.94 -14.18
CA PHE A 253 1.05 -13.29 -13.92
C PHE A 253 1.15 -14.38 -12.86
N SER A 254 1.98 -15.39 -13.15
CA SER A 254 2.34 -16.44 -12.21
C SER A 254 3.85 -16.73 -12.25
N ILE A 255 4.39 -17.31 -11.19
CA ILE A 255 5.81 -17.63 -11.09
C ILE A 255 6.03 -19.00 -10.45
N GLY A 256 7.02 -19.73 -10.93
CA GLY A 256 7.43 -21.03 -10.41
C GLY A 256 8.87 -21.36 -10.75
N LEU A 257 9.38 -22.46 -10.19
CA LEU A 257 10.74 -22.93 -10.46
C LEU A 257 10.83 -23.61 -11.84
N ASP A 258 9.78 -24.30 -12.24
CA ASP A 258 9.68 -24.99 -13.53
C ASP A 258 8.22 -25.09 -13.99
N ALA A 259 8.01 -25.42 -15.26
CA ALA A 259 6.69 -25.49 -15.88
C ALA A 259 5.74 -26.56 -15.26
N SER A 260 6.26 -27.51 -14.49
CA SER A 260 5.46 -28.51 -13.79
C SER A 260 4.98 -28.09 -12.40
N ALA A 261 5.39 -26.90 -11.95
CA ALA A 261 4.99 -26.36 -10.65
C ALA A 261 3.44 -26.32 -10.55
N PRO A 262 2.84 -26.90 -9.49
CA PRO A 262 1.38 -27.02 -9.38
C PRO A 262 0.64 -25.70 -9.54
N ASP A 263 1.20 -24.61 -9.01
CA ASP A 263 0.60 -23.27 -9.08
C ASP A 263 0.59 -22.73 -10.52
N LEU A 264 1.66 -22.96 -11.30
CA LEU A 264 1.69 -22.56 -12.72
C LEU A 264 0.64 -23.31 -13.54
N VAL A 265 0.53 -24.63 -13.32
CA VAL A 265 -0.47 -25.46 -14.00
C VAL A 265 -1.89 -25.02 -13.64
N ALA A 266 -2.15 -24.68 -12.36
CA ALA A 266 -3.44 -24.21 -11.90
C ALA A 266 -3.76 -22.80 -12.45
N ALA A 267 -2.80 -21.88 -12.36
CA ALA A 267 -2.91 -20.52 -12.90
C ALA A 267 -3.23 -20.52 -14.40
N LYS A 268 -2.55 -21.32 -15.18
CA LYS A 268 -2.80 -21.46 -16.63
C LYS A 268 -4.23 -21.89 -16.93
N LYS A 269 -4.77 -22.89 -16.19
CA LYS A 269 -6.16 -23.33 -16.37
C LYS A 269 -7.16 -22.21 -16.09
N VAL A 270 -6.94 -21.46 -15.01
CA VAL A 270 -7.81 -20.32 -14.68
C VAL A 270 -7.68 -19.22 -15.73
N ALA A 271 -6.47 -18.88 -16.14
CA ALA A 271 -6.20 -17.86 -17.17
C ALA A 271 -6.90 -18.19 -18.50
N ASP A 272 -6.81 -19.47 -18.95
CA ASP A 272 -7.49 -19.93 -20.16
C ASP A 272 -9.03 -19.87 -20.03
N PHE A 273 -9.56 -20.16 -18.83
CA PHE A 273 -10.99 -20.12 -18.58
C PHE A 273 -11.56 -18.69 -18.58
N ILE A 274 -10.85 -17.74 -17.98
CA ILE A 274 -11.30 -16.34 -17.90
C ILE A 274 -10.83 -15.47 -19.08
N GLY A 275 -9.94 -16.00 -19.94
CA GLY A 275 -9.50 -15.32 -21.16
C GLY A 275 -8.47 -14.22 -20.93
N THR A 276 -7.54 -14.36 -19.97
CA THR A 276 -6.48 -13.38 -19.75
C THR A 276 -5.26 -13.67 -20.62
N THR A 277 -4.49 -12.61 -20.93
CA THR A 277 -3.13 -12.78 -21.47
C THR A 277 -2.19 -13.19 -20.35
N HIS A 278 -1.95 -14.50 -20.25
CA HIS A 278 -1.20 -15.09 -19.16
C HIS A 278 0.31 -15.11 -19.40
N HIS A 279 1.07 -14.72 -18.36
CA HIS A 279 2.53 -14.73 -18.35
C HIS A 279 3.04 -15.64 -17.26
N GLU A 280 3.76 -16.70 -17.67
CA GLU A 280 4.47 -17.59 -16.75
C GLU A 280 5.92 -17.12 -16.62
N ILE A 281 6.37 -16.91 -15.39
CA ILE A 281 7.73 -16.51 -15.06
C ILE A 281 8.44 -17.65 -14.35
N HIS A 282 9.71 -17.83 -14.66
CA HIS A 282 10.55 -18.86 -14.04
C HIS A 282 11.78 -18.24 -13.40
N PHE A 283 12.21 -18.81 -12.28
CA PHE A 283 13.48 -18.51 -11.64
C PHE A 283 14.11 -19.79 -11.10
N THR A 284 15.42 -19.78 -10.82
CA THR A 284 16.12 -20.95 -10.28
C THR A 284 16.42 -20.79 -8.80
N VAL A 285 16.72 -21.88 -8.11
CA VAL A 285 17.13 -21.86 -6.69
C VAL A 285 18.41 -21.03 -6.53
N GLU A 286 19.35 -21.17 -7.47
CA GLU A 286 20.61 -20.42 -7.47
C GLU A 286 20.36 -18.91 -7.57
N GLN A 287 19.49 -18.48 -8.50
CA GLN A 287 19.07 -17.08 -8.61
C GLN A 287 18.42 -16.59 -7.31
N GLY A 288 17.56 -17.42 -6.69
CA GLY A 288 16.94 -17.11 -5.41
C GLY A 288 17.95 -16.88 -4.28
N ILE A 289 19.00 -17.71 -4.23
CA ILE A 289 20.09 -17.58 -3.23
C ILE A 289 20.92 -16.33 -3.52
N GLU A 290 21.24 -16.06 -4.77
CA GLU A 290 22.09 -14.93 -5.19
C GLU A 290 21.50 -13.58 -4.80
N ILE A 291 20.18 -13.44 -4.77
CA ILE A 291 19.53 -12.15 -4.47
C ILE A 291 19.26 -11.91 -2.99
N LEU A 292 19.54 -12.85 -2.08
CA LEU A 292 19.10 -12.81 -0.68
C LEU A 292 19.54 -11.54 0.04
N ASP A 293 20.80 -11.11 -0.09
CA ASP A 293 21.29 -9.90 0.56
C ASP A 293 20.52 -8.66 0.08
N LYS A 294 20.29 -8.56 -1.22
CA LYS A 294 19.53 -7.47 -1.82
C LYS A 294 18.06 -7.52 -1.41
N LEU A 295 17.48 -8.71 -1.37
CA LEU A 295 16.10 -8.91 -0.94
C LEU A 295 15.90 -8.50 0.52
N ILE A 296 16.79 -8.92 1.43
CA ILE A 296 16.78 -8.53 2.85
C ILE A 296 16.89 -7.01 2.99
N TRP A 297 17.75 -6.36 2.19
CA TRP A 297 17.85 -4.91 2.16
C TRP A 297 16.54 -4.22 1.75
N HIS A 298 15.80 -4.77 0.77
CA HIS A 298 14.48 -4.25 0.40
C HIS A 298 13.44 -4.51 1.48
N LEU A 299 13.37 -5.73 1.99
CA LEU A 299 12.36 -6.14 2.99
C LEU A 299 12.56 -5.50 4.37
N GLU A 300 13.81 -5.22 4.74
CA GLU A 300 14.18 -4.71 6.06
C GLU A 300 13.74 -5.64 7.21
N THR A 301 13.78 -6.96 6.97
CA THR A 301 13.44 -7.99 7.94
C THR A 301 14.30 -9.25 7.76
N TYR A 302 14.52 -9.98 8.86
CA TYR A 302 15.17 -11.30 8.88
C TYR A 302 14.18 -12.44 9.05
N ASP A 303 12.87 -12.16 9.00
CA ASP A 303 11.86 -13.22 9.10
C ASP A 303 11.96 -14.19 7.92
N VAL A 304 12.17 -15.46 8.25
CA VAL A 304 12.38 -16.52 7.25
C VAL A 304 11.18 -16.70 6.33
N THR A 305 9.95 -16.57 6.88
CA THR A 305 8.72 -16.72 6.10
C THR A 305 8.58 -15.58 5.10
N SER A 306 8.82 -14.35 5.53
CA SER A 306 8.81 -13.16 4.67
C SER A 306 9.85 -13.26 3.57
N ILE A 307 11.09 -13.64 3.87
CA ILE A 307 12.17 -13.78 2.88
C ILE A 307 11.81 -14.86 1.86
N ARG A 308 11.39 -16.04 2.31
CA ARG A 308 11.04 -17.16 1.43
C ARG A 308 9.90 -16.82 0.47
N ALA A 309 8.84 -16.18 0.97
CA ALA A 309 7.68 -15.80 0.16
C ALA A 309 7.98 -14.62 -0.77
N SER A 310 8.88 -13.71 -0.38
CA SER A 310 9.27 -12.56 -1.20
C SER A 310 10.24 -12.90 -2.33
N THR A 311 11.00 -13.99 -2.22
CA THR A 311 11.97 -14.36 -3.25
C THR A 311 11.31 -14.53 -4.63
N PRO A 312 10.27 -15.35 -4.82
CA PRO A 312 9.56 -15.41 -6.10
C PRO A 312 8.88 -14.08 -6.46
N MET A 313 8.30 -13.38 -5.50
CA MET A 313 7.63 -12.10 -5.74
C MET A 313 8.60 -11.02 -6.27
N TYR A 314 9.84 -11.03 -5.84
CA TYR A 314 10.88 -10.13 -6.35
C TYR A 314 11.15 -10.35 -7.85
N PHE A 315 11.27 -11.60 -8.31
CA PHE A 315 11.44 -11.90 -9.74
C PHE A 315 10.18 -11.63 -10.53
N LEU A 316 9.02 -11.96 -9.96
CA LEU A 316 7.72 -11.70 -10.58
C LEU A 316 7.51 -10.21 -10.82
N SER A 317 7.73 -9.37 -9.81
CA SER A 317 7.59 -7.91 -9.93
C SER A 317 8.53 -7.31 -10.98
N LYS A 318 9.78 -7.78 -11.04
CA LYS A 318 10.73 -7.39 -12.09
C LYS A 318 10.19 -7.69 -13.49
N ALA A 319 9.74 -8.93 -13.72
CA ALA A 319 9.22 -9.36 -15.01
C ALA A 319 7.94 -8.61 -15.43
N ILE A 320 7.10 -8.23 -14.47
CA ILE A 320 5.89 -7.42 -14.69
C ILE A 320 6.26 -6.00 -15.12
N THR A 321 7.17 -5.35 -14.42
CA THR A 321 7.57 -3.96 -14.73
C THR A 321 8.33 -3.86 -16.04
N GLU A 322 9.10 -4.87 -16.43
CA GLU A 322 9.75 -4.98 -17.75
C GLU A 322 8.72 -5.03 -18.90
N LYS A 323 7.46 -5.36 -18.63
CA LYS A 323 6.34 -5.29 -19.60
C LYS A 323 5.61 -3.94 -19.58
N GLY A 324 6.09 -2.97 -18.80
CA GLY A 324 5.48 -1.63 -18.69
C GLY A 324 4.26 -1.57 -17.76
N ILE A 325 3.99 -2.61 -16.98
CA ILE A 325 2.88 -2.65 -16.02
C ILE A 325 3.37 -2.12 -14.69
N LYS A 326 2.63 -1.18 -14.10
CA LYS A 326 2.99 -0.51 -12.84
C LYS A 326 2.09 -0.86 -11.66
N MET A 327 0.97 -1.55 -11.89
CA MET A 327 0.01 -1.93 -10.85
C MET A 327 -0.52 -3.34 -11.07
N VAL A 328 -0.71 -4.08 -9.98
CA VAL A 328 -1.35 -5.40 -9.99
C VAL A 328 -2.35 -5.54 -8.84
N LEU A 329 -3.41 -6.33 -9.06
CA LEU A 329 -4.29 -6.79 -8.00
C LEU A 329 -3.80 -8.13 -7.45
N SER A 330 -3.89 -8.29 -6.12
CA SER A 330 -3.46 -9.49 -5.39
C SER A 330 -4.60 -10.06 -4.54
N GLY A 331 -4.56 -11.37 -4.29
CA GLY A 331 -5.46 -12.08 -3.37
C GLY A 331 -5.03 -12.03 -1.89
N GLU A 332 -4.02 -11.24 -1.54
CA GLU A 332 -3.54 -11.11 -0.15
C GLU A 332 -4.63 -10.66 0.82
N GLY A 333 -4.62 -11.20 2.04
CA GLY A 333 -5.57 -10.87 3.11
C GLY A 333 -6.78 -11.80 3.19
N ALA A 334 -7.04 -12.62 2.18
CA ALA A 334 -8.18 -13.54 2.17
C ALA A 334 -8.12 -14.60 3.27
N ASP A 335 -6.96 -15.22 3.46
CA ASP A 335 -6.76 -16.26 4.47
C ASP A 335 -6.99 -15.76 5.91
N GLU A 336 -6.61 -14.53 6.19
CA GLU A 336 -6.79 -13.90 7.50
C GLU A 336 -8.25 -13.57 7.78
N ILE A 337 -8.97 -13.06 6.77
CA ILE A 337 -10.37 -12.66 6.91
C ILE A 337 -11.29 -13.89 6.97
N PHE A 338 -11.04 -14.88 6.11
CA PHE A 338 -11.93 -16.05 5.98
C PHE A 338 -11.43 -17.30 6.73
N GLY A 339 -10.32 -17.21 7.45
CA GLY A 339 -9.75 -18.35 8.18
C GLY A 339 -9.26 -19.46 7.25
N GLY A 340 -8.57 -19.09 6.16
CA GLY A 340 -8.13 -20.01 5.12
C GLY A 340 -6.98 -20.94 5.54
N TYR A 341 -6.17 -20.56 6.53
CA TYR A 341 -5.08 -21.38 7.02
C TYR A 341 -5.59 -22.68 7.69
N LEU A 342 -4.94 -23.80 7.42
CA LEU A 342 -5.37 -25.11 7.91
C LEU A 342 -5.49 -25.18 9.43
N TYR A 343 -4.65 -24.46 10.17
CA TYR A 343 -4.68 -24.48 11.65
C TYR A 343 -5.94 -23.85 12.24
N PHE A 344 -6.63 -22.95 11.54
CA PHE A 344 -7.92 -22.38 11.99
C PHE A 344 -8.98 -23.45 12.26
N ARG A 345 -8.88 -24.61 11.57
CA ARG A 345 -9.78 -25.75 11.80
C ARG A 345 -9.67 -26.36 13.20
N ASN A 346 -8.59 -26.05 13.93
CA ASN A 346 -8.36 -26.52 15.27
C ASN A 346 -8.84 -25.52 16.34
N ALA A 347 -9.54 -24.45 15.96
CA ALA A 347 -10.06 -23.46 16.91
C ALA A 347 -11.01 -24.14 17.91
N PRO A 348 -10.80 -23.97 19.24
CA PRO A 348 -11.61 -24.63 20.28
C PRO A 348 -13.08 -24.17 20.29
N SER A 349 -13.32 -22.91 19.86
CA SER A 349 -14.65 -22.32 19.79
C SER A 349 -14.75 -21.29 18.65
N VAL A 350 -15.98 -20.88 18.31
CA VAL A 350 -16.24 -19.79 17.36
C VAL A 350 -15.60 -18.49 17.83
N LEU A 351 -15.62 -18.23 19.14
CA LEU A 351 -15.02 -17.05 19.72
C LEU A 351 -13.48 -17.05 19.59
N ASP A 352 -12.82 -18.20 19.79
CA ASP A 352 -11.39 -18.32 19.61
C ASP A 352 -11.00 -18.18 18.14
N PHE A 353 -11.79 -18.75 17.23
CA PHE A 353 -11.64 -18.53 15.80
C PHE A 353 -11.70 -17.03 15.43
N GLN A 354 -12.73 -16.32 15.92
CA GLN A 354 -12.90 -14.89 15.66
C GLN A 354 -11.74 -14.05 16.24
N LYS A 355 -11.28 -14.36 17.44
CA LYS A 355 -10.14 -13.67 18.05
C LYS A 355 -8.88 -13.84 17.20
N GLU A 356 -8.62 -15.06 16.75
CA GLU A 356 -7.44 -15.35 15.92
C GLU A 356 -7.50 -14.64 14.56
N THR A 357 -8.67 -14.62 13.89
CA THR A 357 -8.81 -13.86 12.61
C THR A 357 -8.57 -12.37 12.82
N ILE A 358 -9.14 -11.77 13.88
CA ILE A 358 -8.89 -10.36 14.24
C ILE A 358 -7.39 -10.11 14.47
N GLU A 359 -6.74 -10.96 15.25
CA GLU A 359 -5.32 -10.81 15.56
C GLU A 359 -4.44 -10.93 14.31
N ARG A 360 -4.77 -11.83 13.38
CA ARG A 360 -4.06 -11.97 12.10
C ARG A 360 -4.20 -10.74 11.25
N VAL A 361 -5.41 -10.23 11.06
CA VAL A 361 -5.66 -9.00 10.31
C VAL A 361 -4.90 -7.82 10.92
N GLN A 362 -4.94 -7.66 12.25
CA GLN A 362 -4.21 -6.58 12.95
C GLN A 362 -2.69 -6.68 12.83
N LYS A 363 -2.14 -7.89 12.60
CA LYS A 363 -0.69 -8.12 12.46
C LYS A 363 -0.20 -8.18 11.02
N LEU A 364 -1.07 -8.14 10.02
CA LEU A 364 -0.71 -8.22 8.60
C LEU A 364 0.39 -7.24 8.19
N PHE A 365 0.37 -6.03 8.75
CA PHE A 365 1.35 -4.97 8.43
C PHE A 365 2.79 -5.32 8.83
N THR A 366 3.01 -6.32 9.70
CA THR A 366 4.34 -6.76 10.13
C THR A 366 4.89 -7.92 9.31
N ALA A 367 4.04 -8.60 8.54
CA ALA A 367 4.38 -9.82 7.81
C ALA A 367 3.93 -9.73 6.33
N ASP A 368 2.70 -10.14 6.04
CA ASP A 368 2.26 -10.36 4.66
C ASP A 368 2.07 -9.07 3.86
N LEU A 369 1.51 -8.02 4.46
CA LEU A 369 1.44 -6.70 3.82
C LEU A 369 2.80 -6.06 3.64
N LEU A 370 3.68 -6.17 4.66
CA LEU A 370 5.05 -5.68 4.57
C LEU A 370 5.79 -6.35 3.41
N ARG A 371 5.70 -7.67 3.35
CA ARG A 371 6.31 -8.50 2.31
C ARG A 371 5.76 -8.16 0.93
N ALA A 372 4.43 -8.10 0.80
CA ALA A 372 3.77 -7.80 -0.47
C ALA A 372 4.17 -6.43 -1.01
N ASP A 373 4.13 -5.38 -0.17
CA ASP A 373 4.53 -4.04 -0.57
C ASP A 373 6.03 -3.97 -0.93
N LYS A 374 6.92 -4.36 -0.01
CA LYS A 374 8.36 -4.16 -0.21
C LYS A 374 8.97 -5.00 -1.31
N SER A 375 8.47 -6.23 -1.52
CA SER A 375 8.99 -7.09 -2.59
C SER A 375 8.55 -6.61 -3.98
N THR A 376 7.33 -6.10 -4.13
CA THR A 376 6.86 -5.54 -5.39
C THR A 376 7.47 -4.17 -5.65
N MET A 377 7.56 -3.33 -4.62
CA MET A 377 8.16 -2.01 -4.73
C MET A 377 9.68 -2.03 -4.92
N ALA A 378 10.35 -3.15 -4.71
CA ALA A 378 11.75 -3.33 -5.11
C ALA A 378 11.99 -3.04 -6.61
N HIS A 379 10.94 -3.10 -7.40
CA HIS A 379 10.93 -2.81 -8.85
C HIS A 379 9.91 -1.76 -9.27
N GLY A 380 9.35 -0.98 -8.34
CA GLY A 380 8.35 0.05 -8.66
C GLY A 380 7.04 -0.54 -9.18
N LEU A 381 6.58 -1.64 -8.60
CA LEU A 381 5.28 -2.27 -8.89
C LEU A 381 4.33 -2.07 -7.71
N GLU A 382 3.17 -1.47 -7.94
CA GLU A 382 2.12 -1.35 -6.93
C GLU A 382 1.29 -2.64 -6.83
N ALA A 383 1.18 -3.20 -5.63
CA ALA A 383 0.21 -4.23 -5.31
C ALA A 383 -0.99 -3.64 -4.57
N ARG A 384 -2.21 -3.92 -5.06
CA ARG A 384 -3.48 -3.59 -4.42
C ARG A 384 -4.17 -4.84 -3.91
N VAL A 385 -4.80 -4.75 -2.74
CA VAL A 385 -5.30 -5.88 -1.95
C VAL A 385 -6.81 -5.75 -1.70
N PRO A 386 -7.69 -6.16 -2.66
CA PRO A 386 -9.13 -5.96 -2.54
C PRO A 386 -9.78 -6.63 -1.32
N PHE A 387 -9.26 -7.75 -0.84
CA PHE A 387 -9.80 -8.40 0.36
C PHE A 387 -9.64 -7.55 1.63
N LEU A 388 -8.74 -6.60 1.63
CA LEU A 388 -8.48 -5.70 2.76
C LEU A 388 -9.12 -4.32 2.59
N ASP A 389 -10.32 -4.31 1.97
CA ASP A 389 -11.12 -3.12 1.77
C ASP A 389 -11.88 -2.68 3.02
#